data_8112bfd638c71019e9b601c64dbf4d0b
#
_entry.id   8112bfd638c71019e9b601c64dbf4d0b
#
_cell.length_a   1.000
_cell.length_b   1.000
_cell.length_c   1.000
_cell.angle_alpha   90.00
_cell.angle_beta   90.00
_cell.angle_gamma   90.00
#
_symmetry.space_group_name_H-M   'P 1'
#
loop_
_entity.id
_entity.type
_entity.pdbx_description
1 polymer ?
#
loop_
_entity_poly.entity_id
_entity_poly.type
_entity_poly.pdbx_seq_one_letter_code
_entity_poly.pdbx_strand_id
1 'polypeptide(L)'
;MENLHGALERQNIAYFSMEIGLRSEISTYAGGLGGLAGDVIRSAADLNIPLVAVTLVSNKGYFRQILDPEGNQTEHADEWDPSRFMTLCEEEVKVKIQNRDVKLRAWTYTYKSHIEGCVPIIFLDTNVEGNESEDRKITDFLYGGDQRYRLKQEIVLGIGGVRMLNALGFKVRKYHMNEGHSSLLALELLKQNSLDPNKVKELCIFTTHTPVEAGHDKFDYGLVGDLIQDKNDVEILRKYGGQNYFDTSIFAMNLSNYINGVTKRHSQISSALYSGYKIHAITNGVHSYTWTSPYFRKLYDRYLPDWENEPELAS
;
A
#
# COMPACT_ATOMS: atom_id res chain seq x y z
N MET A 1 -19.86 -1.02 -12.45
CA MET A 1 -19.33 0.07 -13.29
C MET A 1 -19.83 1.46 -12.88
N GLU A 2 -21.09 1.67 -12.54
CA GLU A 2 -21.61 3.00 -12.11
C GLU A 2 -20.88 3.62 -10.91
N ASN A 3 -20.41 2.82 -9.93
CA ASN A 3 -19.73 3.33 -8.74
C ASN A 3 -18.28 3.80 -8.98
N LEU A 4 -17.58 3.31 -10.00
CA LEU A 4 -16.20 3.72 -10.28
C LEU A 4 -16.19 5.05 -11.04
N HIS A 5 -17.08 5.26 -12.00
CA HIS A 5 -17.14 6.48 -12.82
C HIS A 5 -17.35 7.76 -11.96
N GLY A 6 -18.26 7.70 -10.99
CA GLY A 6 -18.47 8.83 -10.06
C GLY A 6 -17.28 9.09 -9.12
N ALA A 7 -16.45 8.08 -8.85
CA ALA A 7 -15.25 8.19 -8.03
C ALA A 7 -14.06 8.81 -8.80
N LEU A 8 -13.96 8.60 -10.12
CA LEU A 8 -12.79 9.02 -10.92
C LEU A 8 -12.53 10.53 -10.90
N GLU A 9 -13.57 11.33 -10.96
CA GLU A 9 -13.44 12.80 -10.95
C GLU A 9 -13.18 13.36 -9.55
N ARG A 10 -13.60 12.64 -8.51
CA ARG A 10 -13.56 13.08 -7.13
C ARG A 10 -12.27 12.68 -6.43
N GLN A 11 -11.82 11.43 -6.60
CA GLN A 11 -10.68 10.87 -5.88
C GLN A 11 -9.36 11.44 -6.41
N ASN A 12 -8.66 12.21 -5.58
CA ASN A 12 -7.42 12.90 -5.96
C ASN A 12 -6.24 12.63 -5.02
N ILE A 13 -6.44 11.81 -3.99
CA ILE A 13 -5.40 11.32 -3.07
C ILE A 13 -5.26 9.82 -3.28
N ALA A 14 -4.08 9.35 -3.68
CA ALA A 14 -3.79 7.92 -3.81
C ALA A 14 -2.98 7.43 -2.61
N TYR A 15 -3.49 6.44 -1.89
CA TYR A 15 -2.87 5.81 -0.74
C TYR A 15 -2.34 4.43 -1.12
N PHE A 16 -1.01 4.26 -1.11
CA PHE A 16 -0.32 3.04 -1.50
C PHE A 16 0.14 2.27 -0.28
N SER A 17 -0.25 1.02 -0.17
CA SER A 17 0.17 0.12 0.91
C SER A 17 0.36 -1.30 0.39
N MET A 18 1.41 -1.98 0.84
CA MET A 18 1.66 -3.39 0.50
C MET A 18 0.56 -4.30 1.04
N GLU A 19 -0.04 -3.93 2.17
CA GLU A 19 -1.12 -4.69 2.81
C GLU A 19 -2.26 -3.77 3.27
N ILE A 20 -3.50 -4.25 3.15
CA ILE A 20 -4.71 -3.54 3.59
C ILE A 20 -5.68 -4.53 4.22
N GLY A 21 -5.99 -4.36 5.51
CA GLY A 21 -6.91 -5.19 6.26
C GLY A 21 -8.34 -4.67 6.22
N LEU A 22 -9.17 -5.19 5.32
CA LEU A 22 -10.56 -4.75 5.15
C LEU A 22 -11.55 -5.74 5.74
N ARG A 23 -11.40 -7.02 5.46
CA ARG A 23 -12.28 -8.11 5.86
C ARG A 23 -11.46 -9.36 6.08
N SER A 24 -11.91 -10.24 6.96
CA SER A 24 -11.27 -11.52 7.21
C SER A 24 -11.24 -12.45 6.00
N GLU A 25 -12.22 -12.29 5.08
CA GLU A 25 -12.33 -13.10 3.88
C GLU A 25 -11.47 -12.59 2.71
N ILE A 26 -10.83 -11.42 2.87
CA ILE A 26 -9.91 -10.81 1.91
C ILE A 26 -8.51 -10.85 2.51
N SER A 27 -7.75 -11.87 2.17
CA SER A 27 -6.47 -12.22 2.81
C SER A 27 -5.31 -11.35 2.32
N THR A 28 -5.47 -10.01 2.34
CA THR A 28 -4.50 -9.02 1.85
C THR A 28 -3.77 -8.28 2.97
N TYR A 29 -3.70 -8.85 4.16
CA TYR A 29 -2.95 -8.27 5.28
C TYR A 29 -2.36 -9.38 6.18
N ALA A 30 -1.29 -9.04 6.88
CA ALA A 30 -0.61 -9.96 7.79
C ALA A 30 -0.51 -9.42 9.21
N GLY A 31 -0.47 -8.10 9.38
CA GLY A 31 -0.18 -7.51 10.67
C GLY A 31 -0.76 -6.11 10.88
N GLY A 32 -0.12 -5.38 11.81
CA GLY A 32 -0.58 -4.05 12.25
C GLY A 32 -0.57 -3.00 11.15
N LEU A 33 0.35 -3.10 10.19
CA LEU A 33 0.40 -2.18 9.06
C LEU A 33 -0.87 -2.27 8.21
N GLY A 34 -1.34 -3.49 7.93
CA GLY A 34 -2.56 -3.71 7.18
C GLY A 34 -3.81 -3.32 7.97
N GLY A 35 -3.83 -3.59 9.28
CA GLY A 35 -4.91 -3.14 10.18
C GLY A 35 -5.06 -1.62 10.15
N LEU A 36 -3.93 -0.89 10.31
CA LEU A 36 -3.92 0.57 10.23
C LEU A 36 -4.34 1.08 8.85
N ALA A 37 -3.84 0.48 7.76
CA ALA A 37 -4.23 0.88 6.41
C ALA A 37 -5.75 0.71 6.19
N GLY A 38 -6.32 -0.36 6.71
CA GLY A 38 -7.77 -0.57 6.72
C GLY A 38 -8.51 0.51 7.52
N ASP A 39 -8.01 0.89 8.68
CA ASP A 39 -8.62 1.94 9.52
C ASP A 39 -8.52 3.33 8.86
N VAL A 40 -7.40 3.64 8.20
CA VAL A 40 -7.25 4.87 7.40
C VAL A 40 -8.30 4.93 6.28
N ILE A 41 -8.52 3.82 5.56
CA ILE A 41 -9.53 3.75 4.50
C ILE A 41 -10.94 3.95 5.05
N ARG A 42 -11.26 3.32 6.17
CA ARG A 42 -12.57 3.43 6.83
C ARG A 42 -12.84 4.87 7.29
N SER A 43 -11.89 5.46 8.01
CA SER A 43 -11.99 6.84 8.46
C SER A 43 -12.01 7.83 7.30
N ALA A 44 -11.27 7.57 6.22
CA ALA A 44 -11.33 8.39 5.02
C ALA A 44 -12.72 8.34 4.35
N ALA A 45 -13.36 7.18 4.37
CA ALA A 45 -14.74 7.04 3.90
C ALA A 45 -15.71 7.79 4.80
N ASP A 46 -15.62 7.65 6.12
CA ASP A 46 -16.49 8.35 7.09
C ASP A 46 -16.38 9.87 6.93
N LEU A 47 -15.16 10.37 6.78
CA LEU A 47 -14.88 11.80 6.57
C LEU A 47 -15.07 12.26 5.13
N ASN A 48 -15.51 11.37 4.24
CA ASN A 48 -15.71 11.66 2.82
C ASN A 48 -14.47 12.27 2.13
N ILE A 49 -13.27 11.82 2.53
CA ILE A 49 -12.00 12.26 1.94
C ILE A 49 -11.87 11.67 0.53
N PRO A 50 -11.42 12.44 -0.46
CA PRO A 50 -11.31 12.01 -1.86
C PRO A 50 -10.11 11.08 -2.08
N LEU A 51 -10.13 9.89 -1.46
CA LEU A 51 -9.05 8.90 -1.41
C LEU A 51 -9.35 7.69 -2.28
N VAL A 52 -8.35 7.21 -3.03
CA VAL A 52 -8.29 5.90 -3.65
C VAL A 52 -7.11 5.13 -3.06
N ALA A 53 -7.30 3.88 -2.69
CA ALA A 53 -6.21 3.04 -2.19
C ALA A 53 -5.68 2.08 -3.28
N VAL A 54 -4.39 1.74 -3.21
CA VAL A 54 -3.73 0.79 -4.12
C VAL A 54 -2.95 -0.23 -3.31
N THR A 55 -3.15 -1.51 -3.62
CA THR A 55 -2.44 -2.63 -2.99
C THR A 55 -2.28 -3.80 -3.97
N LEU A 56 -1.68 -4.90 -3.52
CA LEU A 56 -1.58 -6.15 -4.26
C LEU A 56 -2.73 -7.09 -3.88
N VAL A 57 -3.16 -7.94 -4.81
CA VAL A 57 -4.28 -8.86 -4.56
C VAL A 57 -3.94 -9.99 -3.60
N SER A 58 -2.68 -10.41 -3.52
CA SER A 58 -2.20 -11.51 -2.65
C SER A 58 -3.11 -12.75 -2.71
N ASN A 59 -3.20 -13.36 -3.91
CA ASN A 59 -4.14 -14.46 -4.19
C ASN A 59 -4.05 -15.66 -3.21
N LYS A 60 -2.88 -15.84 -2.54
CA LYS A 60 -2.60 -16.89 -1.56
C LYS A 60 -2.38 -16.35 -0.15
N GLY A 61 -2.72 -15.08 0.07
CA GLY A 61 -2.61 -14.41 1.36
C GLY A 61 -1.19 -14.36 1.91
N TYR A 62 -1.07 -14.25 3.24
CA TYR A 62 0.20 -14.38 3.94
C TYR A 62 0.51 -15.86 4.20
N PHE A 63 -0.14 -16.46 5.20
CA PHE A 63 -0.25 -17.90 5.40
C PHE A 63 -1.36 -18.21 6.40
N ARG A 64 -1.91 -19.43 6.31
CA ARG A 64 -2.83 -20.00 7.28
C ARG A 64 -2.09 -20.97 8.18
N GLN A 65 -2.17 -20.74 9.49
CA GLN A 65 -1.59 -21.62 10.49
C GLN A 65 -2.54 -22.80 10.79
N ILE A 66 -2.02 -24.00 10.78
CA ILE A 66 -2.71 -25.19 11.23
C ILE A 66 -1.89 -25.80 12.36
N LEU A 67 -2.55 -26.06 13.51
CA LEU A 67 -1.95 -26.77 14.63
C LEU A 67 -2.40 -28.21 14.58
N ASP A 68 -1.45 -29.15 14.70
CA ASP A 68 -1.75 -30.55 14.88
C ASP A 68 -2.14 -30.87 16.35
N PRO A 69 -2.63 -32.10 16.68
CA PRO A 69 -2.99 -32.47 18.05
C PRO A 69 -1.82 -32.37 19.01
N GLU A 70 -0.60 -32.48 18.55
CA GLU A 70 0.64 -32.41 19.34
C GLU A 70 1.11 -30.97 19.56
N GLY A 71 0.43 -29.97 18.95
CA GLY A 71 0.73 -28.54 19.07
C GLY A 71 1.80 -28.04 18.11
N ASN A 72 2.22 -28.84 17.12
CA ASN A 72 3.13 -28.38 16.08
C ASN A 72 2.37 -27.54 15.05
N GLN A 73 2.99 -26.42 14.62
CA GLN A 73 2.43 -25.53 13.61
C GLN A 73 2.91 -25.91 12.22
N THR A 74 1.99 -25.93 11.26
CA THR A 74 2.26 -25.97 9.82
C THR A 74 1.66 -24.76 9.14
N GLU A 75 2.31 -24.29 8.08
CA GLU A 75 1.90 -23.10 7.32
C GLU A 75 1.41 -23.51 5.94
N HIS A 76 0.27 -22.99 5.56
CA HIS A 76 -0.39 -23.28 4.30
C HIS A 76 -0.76 -21.98 3.59
N ALA A 77 -0.94 -22.05 2.26
CA ALA A 77 -1.50 -20.94 1.51
C ALA A 77 -2.91 -20.60 2.01
N ASP A 78 -3.19 -19.32 2.14
CA ASP A 78 -4.52 -18.81 2.49
C ASP A 78 -5.22 -18.36 1.20
N GLU A 79 -5.55 -19.34 0.35
CA GLU A 79 -6.11 -19.11 -0.97
C GLU A 79 -7.53 -18.55 -0.88
N TRP A 80 -7.80 -17.51 -1.66
CA TRP A 80 -9.11 -16.90 -1.76
C TRP A 80 -9.39 -16.48 -3.22
N ASP A 81 -10.64 -16.24 -3.55
CA ASP A 81 -11.06 -15.86 -4.90
C ASP A 81 -11.52 -14.39 -4.93
N PRO A 82 -10.75 -13.49 -5.57
CA PRO A 82 -11.11 -12.08 -5.69
C PRO A 82 -12.49 -11.85 -6.32
N SER A 83 -12.90 -12.70 -7.28
CA SER A 83 -14.17 -12.54 -8.00
C SER A 83 -15.40 -12.61 -7.10
N ARG A 84 -15.26 -13.19 -5.89
CA ARG A 84 -16.35 -13.27 -4.91
C ARG A 84 -16.66 -11.94 -4.22
N PHE A 85 -15.71 -11.01 -4.22
CA PHE A 85 -15.78 -9.76 -3.44
C PHE A 85 -15.55 -8.51 -4.28
N MET A 86 -14.92 -8.66 -5.44
CA MET A 86 -14.39 -7.58 -6.25
C MET A 86 -14.85 -7.66 -7.69
N THR A 87 -14.75 -6.54 -8.39
CA THR A 87 -15.02 -6.46 -9.83
C THR A 87 -13.70 -6.34 -10.57
N LEU A 88 -13.51 -7.16 -11.60
CA LEU A 88 -12.37 -7.06 -12.50
C LEU A 88 -12.51 -5.82 -13.39
N CYS A 89 -11.45 -5.02 -13.50
CA CYS A 89 -11.38 -3.90 -14.44
C CYS A 89 -11.04 -4.39 -15.85
N GLU A 90 -11.42 -3.62 -16.86
CA GLU A 90 -11.09 -3.91 -18.27
C GLU A 90 -9.68 -3.45 -18.62
N GLU A 91 -9.14 -2.46 -17.91
CA GLU A 91 -7.84 -1.87 -18.13
C GLU A 91 -6.72 -2.83 -17.73
N GLU A 92 -5.73 -2.92 -18.62
CA GLU A 92 -4.45 -3.58 -18.36
C GLU A 92 -3.30 -2.60 -18.54
N VAL A 93 -2.28 -2.73 -17.71
CA VAL A 93 -1.02 -1.99 -17.85
C VAL A 93 0.16 -2.96 -17.82
N LYS A 94 1.35 -2.44 -18.08
CA LYS A 94 2.58 -3.25 -18.07
C LYS A 94 3.65 -2.58 -17.22
N VAL A 95 4.45 -3.40 -16.55
CA VAL A 95 5.74 -2.99 -15.98
C VAL A 95 6.86 -3.82 -16.59
N LYS A 96 8.07 -3.25 -16.65
CA LYS A 96 9.23 -4.00 -17.10
C LYS A 96 9.93 -4.66 -15.91
N ILE A 97 10.12 -5.97 -16.00
CA ILE A 97 10.89 -6.77 -15.04
C ILE A 97 11.80 -7.70 -15.86
N GLN A 98 13.11 -7.61 -15.68
CA GLN A 98 14.10 -8.41 -16.44
C GLN A 98 13.91 -8.30 -17.97
N ASN A 99 13.70 -7.08 -18.47
CA ASN A 99 13.35 -6.77 -19.88
C ASN A 99 12.06 -7.38 -20.42
N ARG A 100 11.30 -8.13 -19.61
CA ARG A 100 9.99 -8.62 -20.00
C ARG A 100 8.92 -7.61 -19.67
N ASP A 101 7.90 -7.53 -20.51
CA ASP A 101 6.67 -6.80 -20.23
C ASP A 101 5.75 -7.68 -19.38
N VAL A 102 5.69 -7.40 -18.08
CA VAL A 102 4.76 -8.05 -17.15
C VAL A 102 3.44 -7.30 -17.17
N LYS A 103 2.37 -7.94 -17.63
CA LYS A 103 1.02 -7.39 -17.66
C LYS A 103 0.42 -7.39 -16.26
N LEU A 104 -0.33 -6.34 -15.96
CA LEU A 104 -1.08 -6.17 -14.72
C LEU A 104 -2.53 -5.90 -15.07
N ARG A 105 -3.43 -6.58 -14.39
CA ARG A 105 -4.85 -6.24 -14.32
C ARG A 105 -5.18 -5.73 -12.92
N ALA A 106 -6.37 -5.18 -12.75
CA ALA A 106 -6.82 -4.69 -11.46
C ALA A 106 -8.19 -5.26 -11.10
N TRP A 107 -8.34 -5.56 -9.80
CA TRP A 107 -9.64 -5.81 -9.18
C TRP A 107 -10.01 -4.58 -8.37
N THR A 108 -11.29 -4.21 -8.36
CA THR A 108 -11.78 -3.09 -7.57
C THR A 108 -12.73 -3.56 -6.48
N TYR A 109 -12.51 -3.05 -5.28
CA TYR A 109 -13.42 -3.15 -4.15
C TYR A 109 -13.76 -1.74 -3.67
N THR A 110 -15.02 -1.43 -3.40
CA THR A 110 -15.40 -0.15 -2.84
C THR A 110 -15.84 -0.35 -1.39
N TYR A 111 -15.03 0.16 -0.46
CA TYR A 111 -15.47 0.27 0.92
C TYR A 111 -16.53 1.38 1.02
N LYS A 112 -17.65 1.06 1.62
CA LYS A 112 -18.74 2.00 1.89
C LYS A 112 -18.84 2.21 3.39
N SER A 113 -18.75 3.46 3.81
CA SER A 113 -19.01 3.86 5.18
C SER A 113 -20.48 3.65 5.53
N HIS A 114 -20.76 3.48 6.82
CA HIS A 114 -22.12 3.52 7.35
C HIS A 114 -22.70 4.95 7.36
N ILE A 115 -21.85 5.99 7.15
CA ILE A 115 -22.22 7.42 7.10
C ILE A 115 -22.31 7.97 5.67
N GLU A 116 -22.35 7.16 4.62
CA GLU A 116 -22.51 7.53 3.20
C GLU A 116 -21.21 7.72 2.37
N GLY A 117 -20.03 7.91 2.97
CA GLY A 117 -18.79 8.02 2.20
C GLY A 117 -18.31 6.70 1.61
N CYS A 118 -17.43 6.78 0.62
CA CYS A 118 -16.83 5.58 0.03
C CYS A 118 -15.40 5.80 -0.42
N VAL A 119 -14.60 4.72 -0.36
CA VAL A 119 -13.23 4.68 -0.87
C VAL A 119 -13.08 3.49 -1.80
N PRO A 120 -12.72 3.71 -3.08
CA PRO A 120 -12.34 2.63 -3.98
C PRO A 120 -10.93 2.12 -3.63
N ILE A 121 -10.76 0.82 -3.69
CA ILE A 121 -9.47 0.14 -3.48
C ILE A 121 -9.15 -0.66 -4.73
N ILE A 122 -7.96 -0.46 -5.27
CA ILE A 122 -7.43 -1.08 -6.47
C ILE A 122 -6.44 -2.16 -6.06
N PHE A 123 -6.73 -3.41 -6.40
CA PHE A 123 -5.89 -4.55 -6.12
C PHE A 123 -5.19 -4.99 -7.41
N LEU A 124 -3.87 -4.84 -7.45
CA LEU A 124 -3.06 -5.19 -8.61
C LEU A 124 -2.82 -6.70 -8.66
N ASP A 125 -2.97 -7.28 -9.83
CA ASP A 125 -2.84 -8.72 -10.07
C ASP A 125 -1.98 -8.99 -11.30
N THR A 126 -0.94 -9.81 -11.13
CA THR A 126 -0.05 -10.26 -12.22
C THR A 126 -0.47 -11.58 -12.82
N ASN A 127 -1.51 -12.25 -12.29
CA ASN A 127 -2.02 -13.51 -12.83
C ASN A 127 -2.82 -13.27 -14.11
N VAL A 128 -2.14 -12.79 -15.14
CA VAL A 128 -2.70 -12.44 -16.46
C VAL A 128 -2.19 -13.41 -17.51
N GLU A 129 -3.06 -13.80 -18.42
CA GLU A 129 -2.68 -14.63 -19.55
C GLU A 129 -1.65 -13.93 -20.45
N GLY A 130 -0.62 -14.68 -20.86
CA GLY A 130 0.52 -14.16 -21.63
C GLY A 130 1.68 -13.64 -20.78
N ASN A 131 1.56 -13.62 -19.45
CA ASN A 131 2.72 -13.51 -18.56
C ASN A 131 3.40 -14.87 -18.40
N GLU A 132 4.74 -14.86 -18.26
CA GLU A 132 5.49 -16.05 -17.85
C GLU A 132 5.00 -16.61 -16.52
N SER A 133 5.13 -17.92 -16.32
CA SER A 133 4.63 -18.60 -15.12
C SER A 133 5.15 -18.01 -13.81
N GLU A 134 6.40 -17.56 -13.78
CA GLU A 134 6.99 -16.91 -12.60
C GLU A 134 6.46 -15.49 -12.36
N ASP A 135 6.18 -14.75 -13.45
CA ASP A 135 5.68 -13.38 -13.36
C ASP A 135 4.20 -13.37 -12.94
N ARG A 136 3.44 -14.37 -13.33
CA ARG A 136 2.04 -14.56 -12.86
C ARG A 136 1.91 -14.75 -11.36
N LYS A 137 2.98 -15.18 -10.68
CA LYS A 137 3.00 -15.49 -9.24
C LYS A 137 3.50 -14.33 -8.36
N ILE A 138 3.89 -13.19 -8.94
CA ILE A 138 4.43 -12.05 -8.17
C ILE A 138 3.42 -11.57 -7.12
N THR A 139 2.13 -11.64 -7.40
CA THR A 139 1.06 -11.25 -6.49
C THR A 139 0.37 -12.43 -5.80
N ASP A 140 1.03 -13.59 -5.67
CA ASP A 140 0.47 -14.74 -4.96
C ASP A 140 0.53 -14.54 -3.44
N PHE A 141 1.72 -14.36 -2.88
CA PHE A 141 1.93 -14.30 -1.44
C PHE A 141 2.27 -12.90 -0.94
N LEU A 142 1.59 -12.45 0.08
CA LEU A 142 1.95 -11.23 0.80
C LEU A 142 3.27 -11.44 1.53
N TYR A 143 4.25 -10.56 1.28
CA TYR A 143 5.60 -10.64 1.86
C TYR A 143 6.33 -11.97 1.63
N GLY A 144 5.89 -12.77 0.68
CA GLY A 144 6.50 -14.08 0.41
C GLY A 144 7.86 -13.98 -0.25
N GLY A 145 8.57 -15.15 -0.25
CA GLY A 145 9.80 -15.33 -1.01
C GLY A 145 11.03 -14.63 -0.44
N ASP A 146 11.98 -14.41 -1.34
CA ASP A 146 13.26 -13.75 -1.09
C ASP A 146 13.24 -12.26 -1.47
N GLN A 147 14.38 -11.58 -1.38
CA GLN A 147 14.51 -10.17 -1.77
C GLN A 147 14.16 -9.93 -3.24
N ARG A 148 14.38 -10.91 -4.14
CA ARG A 148 14.02 -10.82 -5.56
C ARG A 148 12.50 -10.76 -5.73
N TYR A 149 11.79 -11.64 -5.05
CA TYR A 149 10.34 -11.66 -5.05
C TYR A 149 9.78 -10.36 -4.48
N ARG A 150 10.34 -9.89 -3.36
CA ARG A 150 9.98 -8.65 -2.71
C ARG A 150 10.14 -7.43 -3.64
N LEU A 151 11.30 -7.27 -4.28
CA LEU A 151 11.52 -6.14 -5.19
C LEU A 151 10.59 -6.21 -6.42
N LYS A 152 10.27 -7.40 -6.94
CA LYS A 152 9.25 -7.55 -7.99
C LYS A 152 7.89 -7.04 -7.52
N GLN A 153 7.48 -7.34 -6.29
CA GLN A 153 6.22 -6.83 -5.71
C GLN A 153 6.23 -5.31 -5.58
N GLU A 154 7.33 -4.71 -5.16
CA GLU A 154 7.44 -3.25 -5.03
C GLU A 154 7.43 -2.55 -6.41
N ILE A 155 8.02 -3.15 -7.44
CA ILE A 155 7.89 -2.68 -8.83
C ILE A 155 6.42 -2.68 -9.27
N VAL A 156 5.72 -3.78 -9.01
CA VAL A 156 4.29 -3.91 -9.34
C VAL A 156 3.46 -2.90 -8.58
N LEU A 157 3.65 -2.79 -7.26
CA LEU A 157 2.90 -1.86 -6.42
C LEU A 157 3.16 -0.41 -6.82
N GLY A 158 4.41 0.02 -6.84
CA GLY A 158 4.79 1.41 -7.05
C GLY A 158 4.58 1.85 -8.50
N ILE A 159 5.34 1.29 -9.44
CA ILE A 159 5.27 1.66 -10.85
C ILE A 159 3.94 1.23 -11.47
N GLY A 160 3.55 -0.03 -11.24
CA GLY A 160 2.31 -0.58 -11.77
C GLY A 160 1.07 0.14 -11.25
N GLY A 161 1.05 0.48 -9.96
CA GLY A 161 -0.06 1.19 -9.33
C GLY A 161 -0.29 2.58 -9.92
N VAL A 162 0.78 3.37 -10.13
CA VAL A 162 0.65 4.69 -10.78
C VAL A 162 0.11 4.55 -12.21
N ARG A 163 0.64 3.61 -12.98
CA ARG A 163 0.17 3.35 -14.35
C ARG A 163 -1.29 2.91 -14.37
N MET A 164 -1.68 2.04 -13.44
CA MET A 164 -3.06 1.55 -13.34
C MET A 164 -4.04 2.68 -12.97
N LEU A 165 -3.69 3.54 -12.00
CA LEU A 165 -4.53 4.69 -11.67
C LEU A 165 -4.72 5.63 -12.87
N ASN A 166 -3.67 5.86 -13.66
CA ASN A 166 -3.75 6.67 -14.87
C ASN A 166 -4.62 6.00 -15.95
N ALA A 167 -4.47 4.68 -16.16
CA ALA A 167 -5.28 3.93 -17.12
C ALA A 167 -6.77 3.92 -16.75
N LEU A 168 -7.06 3.76 -15.46
CA LEU A 168 -8.42 3.86 -14.92
C LEU A 168 -9.00 5.28 -14.96
N GLY A 169 -8.20 6.32 -15.26
CA GLY A 169 -8.64 7.71 -15.42
C GLY A 169 -8.63 8.56 -14.16
N PHE A 170 -8.05 8.09 -13.05
CA PHE A 170 -7.92 8.88 -11.81
C PHE A 170 -7.02 10.11 -12.02
N LYS A 171 -7.45 11.27 -11.49
CA LYS A 171 -6.71 12.53 -11.52
C LYS A 171 -6.02 12.81 -10.19
N VAL A 172 -5.00 12.00 -9.87
CA VAL A 172 -4.31 12.05 -8.58
C VAL A 172 -3.47 13.31 -8.45
N ARG A 173 -3.59 14.00 -7.30
CA ARG A 173 -2.84 15.19 -6.92
C ARG A 173 -1.85 14.94 -5.79
N LYS A 174 -2.09 13.91 -4.97
CA LYS A 174 -1.22 13.52 -3.88
C LYS A 174 -1.08 12.00 -3.83
N TYR A 175 0.13 11.54 -3.65
CA TYR A 175 0.49 10.13 -3.52
C TYR A 175 1.03 9.91 -2.11
N HIS A 176 0.34 9.11 -1.32
CA HIS A 176 0.74 8.78 0.04
C HIS A 176 1.36 7.39 0.07
N MET A 177 2.63 7.32 0.39
CA MET A 177 3.39 6.08 0.56
C MET A 177 3.30 5.61 2.01
N ASN A 178 2.61 4.50 2.22
CA ASN A 178 2.52 3.84 3.51
C ASN A 178 3.67 2.81 3.62
N GLU A 179 4.78 3.21 4.22
CA GLU A 179 6.07 2.54 4.29
C GLU A 179 6.84 2.51 2.94
N GLY A 180 8.11 2.09 3.00
CA GLY A 180 9.04 2.06 1.86
C GLY A 180 8.62 1.18 0.68
N HIS A 181 7.78 0.18 0.93
CA HIS A 181 7.31 -0.80 -0.06
C HIS A 181 6.69 -0.19 -1.33
N SER A 182 6.17 1.01 -1.24
CA SER A 182 5.54 1.71 -2.37
C SER A 182 6.43 2.79 -2.98
N SER A 183 7.66 2.95 -2.50
CA SER A 183 8.55 4.06 -2.88
C SER A 183 8.82 4.16 -4.38
N LEU A 184 8.81 3.04 -5.12
CA LEU A 184 9.02 3.02 -6.57
C LEU A 184 7.92 3.76 -7.36
N LEU A 185 6.79 4.15 -6.72
CA LEU A 185 5.85 5.08 -7.34
C LEU A 185 6.52 6.43 -7.68
N ALA A 186 7.46 6.88 -6.84
CA ALA A 186 8.18 8.12 -7.08
C ALA A 186 9.13 8.05 -8.29
N LEU A 187 9.67 6.86 -8.62
CA LEU A 187 10.41 6.65 -9.86
C LEU A 187 9.52 6.86 -11.09
N GLU A 188 8.32 6.28 -11.09
CA GLU A 188 7.36 6.47 -12.18
C GLU A 188 6.91 7.93 -12.28
N LEU A 189 6.67 8.60 -11.15
CA LEU A 189 6.32 10.02 -11.13
C LEU A 189 7.47 10.91 -11.64
N LEU A 190 8.73 10.60 -11.33
CA LEU A 190 9.87 11.32 -11.90
C LEU A 190 9.87 11.23 -13.43
N LYS A 191 9.63 10.05 -14.00
CA LYS A 191 9.56 9.85 -15.45
C LYS A 191 8.42 10.64 -16.08
N GLN A 192 7.26 10.71 -15.41
CA GLN A 192 6.09 11.48 -15.87
C GLN A 192 6.26 12.99 -15.73
N ASN A 193 7.15 13.46 -14.85
CA ASN A 193 7.40 14.87 -14.57
C ASN A 193 8.78 15.37 -15.08
N SER A 194 9.26 14.82 -16.18
CA SER A 194 10.53 15.26 -16.83
C SER A 194 11.75 15.17 -15.89
N LEU A 195 11.75 14.21 -14.97
CA LEU A 195 12.79 13.96 -13.95
C LEU A 195 13.00 15.14 -12.98
N ASP A 196 12.00 16.00 -12.80
CA ASP A 196 12.03 17.11 -11.85
C ASP A 196 11.70 16.60 -10.42
N PRO A 197 12.67 16.50 -9.50
CA PRO A 197 12.43 15.98 -8.16
C PRO A 197 11.59 16.93 -7.30
N ASN A 198 11.59 18.24 -7.58
CA ASN A 198 10.80 19.20 -6.81
C ASN A 198 9.31 19.01 -7.08
N LYS A 199 8.94 18.81 -8.35
CA LYS A 199 7.55 18.47 -8.69
C LYS A 199 7.10 17.19 -8.04
N VAL A 200 7.95 16.12 -8.04
CA VAL A 200 7.60 14.85 -7.41
C VAL A 200 7.47 15.00 -5.89
N LYS A 201 8.38 15.75 -5.25
CA LYS A 201 8.26 16.06 -3.80
C LYS A 201 6.91 16.70 -3.45
N GLU A 202 6.46 17.65 -4.24
CA GLU A 202 5.17 18.31 -4.01
C GLU A 202 3.98 17.35 -4.09
N LEU A 203 4.13 16.27 -4.87
CA LEU A 203 3.08 15.26 -5.02
C LEU A 203 3.08 14.20 -3.91
N CYS A 204 4.23 13.94 -3.26
CA CYS A 204 4.43 12.78 -2.40
C CYS A 204 4.39 13.10 -0.91
N ILE A 205 3.80 12.17 -0.17
CA ILE A 205 3.76 12.09 1.30
C ILE A 205 4.30 10.71 1.69
N PHE A 206 5.10 10.63 2.74
CA PHE A 206 5.65 9.36 3.23
C PHE A 206 5.38 9.17 4.71
N THR A 207 4.83 8.02 5.08
CA THR A 207 4.68 7.57 6.46
C THR A 207 5.58 6.38 6.72
N THR A 208 6.52 6.52 7.66
CA THR A 208 7.35 5.40 8.13
C THR A 208 6.77 4.79 9.40
N HIS A 209 6.77 3.46 9.49
CA HIS A 209 6.24 2.69 10.60
C HIS A 209 7.33 1.96 11.38
N THR A 210 8.51 1.76 10.80
CA THR A 210 9.56 0.92 11.34
C THR A 210 10.66 1.76 11.99
N PRO A 211 10.84 1.71 13.34
CA PRO A 211 11.84 2.50 14.03
C PRO A 211 13.19 1.79 14.14
N VAL A 212 13.43 0.72 13.37
CA VAL A 212 14.66 -0.08 13.40
C VAL A 212 15.19 -0.29 11.99
N GLU A 213 16.49 -0.13 11.81
CA GLU A 213 17.16 -0.19 10.52
C GLU A 213 16.94 -1.51 9.77
N ALA A 214 16.96 -2.64 10.50
CA ALA A 214 16.78 -3.97 9.93
C ALA A 214 15.37 -4.25 9.36
N GLY A 215 14.41 -3.41 9.66
CA GLY A 215 13.03 -3.56 9.16
C GLY A 215 12.73 -2.78 7.89
N HIS A 216 13.72 -2.04 7.35
CA HIS A 216 13.57 -1.32 6.08
C HIS A 216 14.09 -2.15 4.93
N ASP A 217 13.35 -2.17 3.81
CA ASP A 217 13.79 -2.89 2.62
C ASP A 217 15.00 -2.18 1.99
N LYS A 218 16.11 -2.94 1.90
CA LYS A 218 17.36 -2.52 1.27
C LYS A 218 17.78 -3.58 0.26
N PHE A 219 17.95 -3.18 -0.99
CA PHE A 219 18.30 -4.08 -2.08
C PHE A 219 19.70 -3.81 -2.60
N ASP A 220 20.46 -4.89 -2.83
CA ASP A 220 21.73 -4.80 -3.52
C ASP A 220 21.54 -4.31 -4.96
N TYR A 221 22.45 -3.45 -5.45
CA TYR A 221 22.33 -2.90 -6.80
C TYR A 221 22.58 -3.91 -7.91
N GLY A 222 23.19 -5.07 -7.64
CA GLY A 222 23.24 -6.18 -8.57
C GLY A 222 21.83 -6.74 -8.81
N LEU A 223 21.06 -6.93 -7.72
CA LEU A 223 19.66 -7.37 -7.80
C LEU A 223 18.77 -6.31 -8.48
N VAL A 224 18.92 -5.03 -8.08
CA VAL A 224 18.18 -3.92 -8.71
C VAL A 224 18.45 -3.85 -10.20
N GLY A 225 19.73 -3.90 -10.61
CA GLY A 225 20.11 -3.87 -12.01
C GLY A 225 19.65 -5.08 -12.81
N ASP A 226 19.56 -6.26 -12.18
CA ASP A 226 19.01 -7.46 -12.83
C ASP A 226 17.50 -7.36 -13.09
N LEU A 227 16.75 -6.77 -12.16
CA LEU A 227 15.29 -6.67 -12.28
C LEU A 227 14.82 -5.45 -13.08
N ILE A 228 15.42 -4.27 -12.85
CA ILE A 228 15.00 -3.02 -13.50
C ILE A 228 15.69 -2.84 -14.85
N GLN A 229 16.96 -3.19 -14.98
CA GLN A 229 17.79 -3.20 -16.19
C GLN A 229 17.95 -1.85 -16.94
N ASP A 230 17.03 -0.90 -16.80
CA ASP A 230 17.22 0.45 -17.33
C ASP A 230 18.28 1.18 -16.52
N LYS A 231 19.43 1.48 -17.16
CA LYS A 231 20.56 2.13 -16.50
C LYS A 231 20.21 3.50 -15.91
N ASN A 232 19.36 4.25 -16.60
CA ASN A 232 18.95 5.57 -16.12
C ASN A 232 18.09 5.45 -14.86
N ASP A 233 17.18 4.48 -14.83
CA ASP A 233 16.37 4.20 -13.63
C ASP A 233 17.27 3.78 -12.46
N VAL A 234 18.25 2.90 -12.69
CA VAL A 234 19.21 2.48 -11.64
C VAL A 234 20.04 3.67 -11.12
N GLU A 235 20.48 4.57 -11.98
CA GLU A 235 21.19 5.79 -11.56
C GLU A 235 20.31 6.75 -10.75
N ILE A 236 19.03 6.86 -11.10
CA ILE A 236 18.06 7.63 -10.30
C ILE A 236 17.90 6.99 -8.93
N LEU A 237 17.77 5.67 -8.83
CA LEU A 237 17.68 4.96 -7.56
C LEU A 237 18.94 5.15 -6.72
N ARG A 238 20.16 5.12 -7.32
CA ARG A 238 21.41 5.44 -6.62
C ARG A 238 21.43 6.87 -6.08
N LYS A 239 21.04 7.80 -6.92
CA LYS A 239 21.06 9.23 -6.59
C LYS A 239 20.18 9.57 -5.40
N TYR A 240 18.99 8.97 -5.31
CA TYR A 240 17.99 9.33 -4.31
C TYR A 240 17.77 8.25 -3.25
N GLY A 241 18.13 6.99 -3.49
CA GLY A 241 17.90 5.87 -2.59
C GLY A 241 19.17 5.34 -1.88
N GLY A 242 20.35 5.95 -2.15
CA GLY A 242 21.59 5.58 -1.50
C GLY A 242 22.60 4.94 -2.43
N GLN A 243 23.91 5.09 -2.13
CA GLN A 243 24.99 4.68 -3.05
C GLN A 243 25.34 3.19 -2.95
N ASN A 244 25.28 2.59 -1.75
CA ASN A 244 25.71 1.22 -1.51
C ASN A 244 24.58 0.21 -1.75
N TYR A 245 23.37 0.56 -1.30
CA TYR A 245 22.15 -0.22 -1.43
C TYR A 245 21.03 0.72 -1.83
N PHE A 246 20.05 0.20 -2.55
CA PHE A 246 18.78 0.88 -2.75
C PHE A 246 17.94 0.74 -1.47
N ASP A 247 17.90 1.80 -0.67
CA ASP A 247 17.07 1.92 0.52
C ASP A 247 15.75 2.59 0.13
N THR A 248 14.67 1.85 0.21
CA THR A 248 13.33 2.30 -0.22
C THR A 248 12.79 3.44 0.64
N SER A 249 13.13 3.46 1.94
CA SER A 249 12.74 4.53 2.85
C SER A 249 13.50 5.83 2.56
N ILE A 250 14.81 5.76 2.32
CA ILE A 250 15.60 6.94 1.92
C ILE A 250 15.09 7.49 0.59
N PHE A 251 14.77 6.63 -0.37
CA PHE A 251 14.21 7.04 -1.65
C PHE A 251 12.87 7.76 -1.49
N ALA A 252 11.97 7.20 -0.67
CA ALA A 252 10.69 7.82 -0.36
C ALA A 252 10.86 9.18 0.35
N MET A 253 11.75 9.27 1.34
CA MET A 253 12.02 10.52 2.08
C MET A 253 12.58 11.61 1.18
N ASN A 254 13.52 11.27 0.28
CA ASN A 254 14.14 12.22 -0.64
C ASN A 254 13.16 12.79 -1.67
N LEU A 255 12.09 12.07 -1.95
CA LEU A 255 11.09 12.43 -2.96
C LEU A 255 9.72 12.77 -2.37
N SER A 256 9.65 13.03 -1.05
CA SER A 256 8.45 13.49 -0.37
C SER A 256 8.62 14.88 0.23
N ASN A 257 7.57 15.69 0.19
CA ASN A 257 7.53 17.00 0.83
C ASN A 257 7.11 16.90 2.31
N TYR A 258 6.33 15.88 2.65
CA TYR A 258 5.88 15.63 4.01
C TYR A 258 6.23 14.20 4.44
N ILE A 259 6.88 14.11 5.59
CA ILE A 259 7.31 12.82 6.16
C ILE A 259 6.79 12.76 7.59
N ASN A 260 6.14 11.66 7.96
CA ASN A 260 5.72 11.45 9.33
C ASN A 260 6.01 10.03 9.83
N GLY A 261 6.26 9.95 11.13
CA GLY A 261 6.20 8.72 11.91
C GLY A 261 4.86 8.61 12.64
N VAL A 262 4.60 7.46 13.23
CA VAL A 262 3.30 7.00 13.72
C VAL A 262 3.04 7.24 15.20
N THR A 263 3.97 7.83 15.91
CA THR A 263 3.85 8.35 17.29
C THR A 263 4.90 9.41 17.54
N LYS A 264 4.77 10.21 18.61
CA LYS A 264 5.83 11.16 19.05
C LYS A 264 7.15 10.44 19.29
N ARG A 265 7.14 9.31 20.00
CA ARG A 265 8.34 8.52 20.29
C ARG A 265 8.97 7.93 19.04
N HIS A 266 8.15 7.39 18.15
CA HIS A 266 8.59 6.86 16.86
C HIS A 266 9.30 7.93 16.03
N SER A 267 8.69 9.12 15.90
CA SER A 267 9.26 10.22 15.10
C SER A 267 10.61 10.70 15.68
N GLN A 268 10.78 10.70 17.00
CA GLN A 268 12.07 11.00 17.64
C GLN A 268 13.15 9.98 17.28
N ILE A 269 12.83 8.68 17.35
CA ILE A 269 13.76 7.59 17.01
C ILE A 269 14.10 7.64 15.52
N SER A 270 13.10 7.75 14.67
CA SER A 270 13.31 7.81 13.21
C SER A 270 14.10 9.05 12.80
N SER A 271 13.92 10.20 13.44
CA SER A 271 14.73 11.40 13.18
C SER A 271 16.18 11.23 13.60
N ALA A 272 16.46 10.41 14.61
CA ALA A 272 17.82 10.06 14.99
C ALA A 272 18.45 9.05 14.00
N LEU A 273 17.66 8.08 13.50
CA LEU A 273 18.10 7.10 12.53
C LEU A 273 18.34 7.76 11.16
N TYR A 274 17.46 8.64 10.73
CA TYR A 274 17.53 9.37 9.47
C TYR A 274 17.89 10.84 9.69
N SER A 275 19.13 11.09 10.08
CA SER A 275 19.62 12.45 10.32
C SER A 275 19.51 13.30 9.03
N GLY A 276 18.96 14.52 9.16
CA GLY A 276 18.75 15.45 8.04
C GLY A 276 17.34 15.48 7.50
N TYR A 277 16.43 14.58 7.93
CA TYR A 277 15.03 14.63 7.59
C TYR A 277 14.16 15.16 8.73
N LYS A 278 13.20 16.01 8.41
CA LYS A 278 12.18 16.45 9.35
C LYS A 278 11.02 15.44 9.34
N ILE A 279 10.94 14.62 10.39
CA ILE A 279 9.89 13.60 10.53
C ILE A 279 8.86 14.10 11.54
N HIS A 280 7.66 14.39 11.05
CA HIS A 280 6.54 14.82 11.88
C HIS A 280 5.96 13.64 12.66
N ALA A 281 5.25 13.93 13.75
CA ALA A 281 4.55 12.90 14.52
C ALA A 281 3.04 12.98 14.24
N ILE A 282 2.49 11.90 13.68
CA ILE A 282 1.05 11.69 13.60
C ILE A 282 0.78 10.36 14.30
N THR A 283 0.14 10.41 15.47
CA THR A 283 -0.16 9.19 16.22
C THR A 283 -1.20 8.36 15.47
N ASN A 284 -0.93 7.06 15.33
CA ASN A 284 -1.90 6.14 14.75
C ASN A 284 -3.19 6.18 15.54
N GLY A 285 -4.30 6.24 14.81
CA GLY A 285 -5.64 6.04 15.33
C GLY A 285 -6.16 4.63 15.05
N VAL A 286 -7.34 4.37 15.55
CA VAL A 286 -8.13 3.18 15.22
C VAL A 286 -9.52 3.62 14.75
N HIS A 287 -10.12 2.83 13.89
CA HIS A 287 -11.50 3.09 13.45
C HIS A 287 -12.48 2.57 14.52
N SER A 288 -12.92 3.45 15.43
CA SER A 288 -13.71 3.14 16.63
C SER A 288 -14.88 2.21 16.33
N TYR A 289 -15.67 2.53 15.31
CA TYR A 289 -16.83 1.73 14.90
C TYR A 289 -16.46 0.30 14.55
N THR A 290 -15.42 0.05 13.77
CA THR A 290 -15.03 -1.30 13.35
C THR A 290 -14.55 -2.15 14.52
N TRP A 291 -13.78 -1.59 15.45
CA TRP A 291 -13.20 -2.33 16.56
C TRP A 291 -14.14 -2.49 17.77
N THR A 292 -15.28 -1.79 17.77
CA THR A 292 -16.32 -1.98 18.77
C THR A 292 -17.22 -3.15 18.37
N SER A 293 -17.44 -4.10 19.28
CA SER A 293 -18.31 -5.25 18.99
C SER A 293 -19.75 -4.83 18.67
N PRO A 294 -20.48 -5.58 17.82
CA PRO A 294 -21.86 -5.21 17.45
C PRO A 294 -22.81 -5.04 18.65
N TYR A 295 -22.55 -5.75 19.75
CA TYR A 295 -23.36 -5.64 20.96
C TYR A 295 -23.11 -4.31 21.70
N PHE A 296 -21.85 -3.91 21.81
CA PHE A 296 -21.46 -2.64 22.40
C PHE A 296 -21.87 -1.46 21.50
N ARG A 297 -21.77 -1.57 20.18
CA ARG A 297 -22.29 -0.53 19.27
C ARG A 297 -23.76 -0.21 19.57
N LYS A 298 -24.62 -1.26 19.62
CA LYS A 298 -26.04 -1.08 19.95
C LYS A 298 -26.27 -0.43 21.31
N LEU A 299 -25.39 -0.69 22.27
CA LEU A 299 -25.47 -0.06 23.59
C LEU A 299 -25.07 1.42 23.50
N TYR A 300 -23.94 1.70 22.83
CA TYR A 300 -23.43 3.07 22.69
C TYR A 300 -24.37 3.93 21.84
N ASP A 301 -24.87 3.43 20.71
CA ASP A 301 -25.86 4.12 19.87
C ASP A 301 -27.10 4.57 20.67
N ARG A 302 -27.45 3.81 21.70
CA ARG A 302 -28.61 4.11 22.55
C ARG A 302 -28.33 5.12 23.65
N TYR A 303 -27.12 5.10 24.22
CA TYR A 303 -26.82 5.83 25.44
C TYR A 303 -25.76 6.91 25.33
N LEU A 304 -24.94 6.86 24.29
CA LEU A 304 -23.78 7.72 24.08
C LEU A 304 -23.78 8.27 22.63
N PRO A 305 -24.62 9.24 22.31
CA PRO A 305 -24.59 9.87 20.98
C PRO A 305 -23.18 10.35 20.64
N ASP A 306 -22.78 10.19 19.37
CA ASP A 306 -21.46 10.60 18.84
C ASP A 306 -20.23 9.81 19.37
N TRP A 307 -20.42 8.71 20.09
CA TRP A 307 -19.31 7.89 20.60
C TRP A 307 -18.30 7.45 19.49
N GLU A 308 -18.74 7.37 18.26
CA GLU A 308 -17.88 7.00 17.12
C GLU A 308 -16.82 8.06 16.86
N ASN A 309 -17.16 9.33 16.99
CA ASN A 309 -16.29 10.49 16.79
C ASN A 309 -15.58 10.91 18.07
N GLU A 310 -16.20 10.64 19.21
CA GLU A 310 -15.70 10.97 20.56
C GLU A 310 -15.63 9.70 21.42
N PRO A 311 -14.69 8.76 21.11
CA PRO A 311 -14.63 7.46 21.78
C PRO A 311 -14.36 7.55 23.29
N GLU A 312 -13.85 8.68 23.78
CA GLU A 312 -13.68 8.94 25.21
C GLU A 312 -15.02 8.93 25.97
N LEU A 313 -16.15 9.19 25.30
CA LEU A 313 -17.48 9.12 25.92
C LEU A 313 -17.84 7.72 26.41
N ALA A 314 -17.17 6.69 25.88
CA ALA A 314 -17.38 5.28 26.23
C ALA A 314 -16.41 4.77 27.31
N SER A 315 -15.60 5.66 27.92
CA SER A 315 -14.58 5.31 28.91
C SER A 315 -15.10 5.35 30.37
#